data_ec52ddf8f9d8e0865e3ecbdb906e57bd
#
_entry.id   ec52ddf8f9d8e0865e3ecbdb906e57bd
#
_cell.length_a   1.000
_cell.length_b   1.000
_cell.length_c   1.000
_cell.angle_alpha   90.00
_cell.angle_beta   90.00
_cell.angle_gamma   90.00
#
_symmetry.space_group_name_H-M   'P 1'
#
loop_
_entity.id
_entity.type
_entity.pdbx_description
1 polymer ?
#
loop_
_entity_poly.entity_id
_entity_poly.type
_entity_poly.pdbx_seq_one_letter_code
_entity_poly.pdbx_strand_id
1 'polypeptide(L)' 'LLEDAKNKKSYDRLVICYVRIGICTDDSKLIQKGFSLLELTEETSMLSHLKKEVEIYYQAKER' A
#
# COMPACT_ATOMS: atom_id res chain seq x y z
N LEU A 1 -20.30 -5.41 -10.57
CA LEU A 1 -21.40 -5.39 -9.67
C LEU A 1 -20.96 -5.95 -8.34
N LEU A 2 -21.48 -7.10 -7.91
CA LEU A 2 -21.03 -7.69 -6.66
C LEU A 2 -19.54 -8.04 -6.69
N GLU A 3 -19.08 -8.47 -7.84
CA GLU A 3 -17.68 -8.80 -8.00
C GLU A 3 -16.77 -7.57 -7.87
N ASP A 4 -17.26 -6.43 -8.34
CA ASP A 4 -16.48 -5.20 -8.22
C ASP A 4 -16.29 -4.81 -6.77
N ALA A 5 -17.32 -4.97 -5.95
CA ALA A 5 -17.22 -4.66 -4.53
C ALA A 5 -16.23 -5.59 -3.83
N LYS A 6 -16.25 -6.86 -4.19
CA LYS A 6 -15.29 -7.82 -3.63
C LYS A 6 -13.88 -7.51 -4.06
N ASN A 7 -13.71 -7.10 -5.31
CA ASN A 7 -12.40 -6.76 -5.83
C ASN A 7 -11.80 -5.55 -5.11
N LYS A 8 -12.62 -4.57 -4.79
CA LYS A 8 -12.14 -3.41 -4.04
C LYS A 8 -11.58 -3.80 -2.68
N LYS A 9 -12.27 -4.70 -1.98
CA LYS A 9 -11.78 -5.17 -0.69
C LYS A 9 -10.50 -5.97 -0.84
N SER A 10 -10.38 -6.74 -1.92
CA SER A 10 -9.17 -7.50 -2.19
C SER A 10 -7.98 -6.58 -2.43
N TYR A 11 -8.23 -5.46 -3.10
CA TYR A 11 -7.15 -4.51 -3.37
C TYR A 11 -6.58 -3.91 -2.09
N ASP A 12 -7.44 -3.66 -1.08
CA ASP A 12 -6.94 -3.14 0.19
C ASP A 12 -5.87 -4.06 0.77
N ARG A 13 -6.14 -5.35 0.79
CA ARG A 13 -5.19 -6.32 1.30
C ARG A 13 -3.95 -6.39 0.46
N LEU A 14 -4.11 -6.33 -0.87
CA LEU A 14 -2.97 -6.36 -1.76
C LEU A 14 -2.06 -5.16 -1.54
N VAL A 15 -2.63 -3.98 -1.37
CA VAL A 15 -1.84 -2.79 -1.10
C VAL A 15 -1.00 -2.97 0.16
N ILE A 16 -1.64 -3.44 1.23
CA ILE A 16 -0.94 -3.64 2.49
C ILE A 16 0.20 -4.66 2.33
N CYS A 17 -0.08 -5.77 1.66
CA CYS A 17 0.94 -6.79 1.44
C CYS A 17 2.10 -6.26 0.62
N TYR A 18 1.82 -5.60 -0.50
CA TYR A 18 2.86 -5.07 -1.36
C TYR A 18 3.74 -4.08 -0.60
N VAL A 19 3.13 -3.16 0.12
CA VAL A 19 3.88 -2.14 0.84
C VAL A 19 4.74 -2.76 1.95
N ARG A 20 4.15 -3.66 2.71
CA ARG A 20 4.91 -4.32 3.80
C ARG A 20 6.06 -5.14 3.27
N ILE A 21 5.83 -5.92 2.23
CA ILE A 21 6.89 -6.72 1.63
C ILE A 21 7.96 -5.81 1.06
N GLY A 22 7.54 -4.72 0.40
CA GLY A 22 8.48 -3.76 -0.15
C GLY A 22 9.37 -3.14 0.92
N ILE A 23 8.82 -2.82 2.07
CA ILE A 23 9.59 -2.27 3.17
C ILE A 23 10.54 -3.33 3.75
N CYS A 24 10.04 -4.54 3.94
CA CYS A 24 10.84 -5.62 4.51
C CYS A 24 12.00 -6.03 3.62
N THR A 25 11.79 -6.01 2.31
CA THR A 25 12.82 -6.42 1.34
C THR A 25 13.57 -5.22 0.77
N ASP A 26 13.22 -4.01 1.19
CA ASP A 26 13.83 -2.78 0.69
C ASP A 26 13.65 -2.66 -0.83
N ASP A 27 12.46 -2.99 -1.31
CA ASP A 27 12.14 -2.97 -2.74
C ASP A 27 11.14 -1.86 -3.02
N SER A 28 11.65 -0.73 -3.52
CA SER A 28 10.80 0.43 -3.79
C SER A 28 9.79 0.16 -4.90
N LYS A 29 10.07 -0.77 -5.80
CA LYS A 29 9.14 -1.11 -6.86
C LYS A 29 7.85 -1.69 -6.31
N LEU A 30 7.96 -2.54 -5.29
CA LEU A 30 6.79 -3.11 -4.63
C LEU A 30 5.98 -2.04 -3.92
N ILE A 31 6.68 -1.10 -3.27
CA ILE A 31 5.98 -0.01 -2.59
C ILE A 31 5.21 0.85 -3.59
N GLN A 32 5.83 1.18 -4.71
CA GLN A 32 5.17 1.96 -5.75
C GLN A 32 3.97 1.22 -6.34
N LYS A 33 4.11 -0.08 -6.52
CA LYS A 33 3.01 -0.89 -7.03
C LYS A 33 1.84 -0.89 -6.06
N GLY A 34 2.13 -0.98 -4.78
CA GLY A 34 1.09 -0.88 -3.76
C GLY A 34 0.36 0.46 -3.81
N PHE A 35 1.10 1.55 -3.98
CA PHE A 35 0.50 2.86 -4.08
C PHE A 35 -0.34 3.03 -5.34
N SER A 36 0.06 2.41 -6.44
CA SER A 36 -0.75 2.43 -7.65
C SER A 36 -2.09 1.76 -7.42
N LEU A 37 -2.08 0.66 -6.70
CA LEU A 37 -3.32 -0.04 -6.35
C LEU A 37 -4.16 0.77 -5.37
N LEU A 38 -3.51 1.58 -4.54
CA LEU A 38 -4.19 2.42 -3.58
C LEU A 38 -5.18 3.38 -4.25
N GLU A 39 -4.83 3.87 -5.42
CA GLU A 39 -5.71 4.76 -6.18
C GLU A 39 -6.99 4.07 -6.62
N LEU A 40 -6.96 2.75 -6.74
CA LEU A 40 -8.11 1.97 -7.16
C LEU A 40 -9.02 1.58 -6.01
N THR A 41 -8.61 1.83 -4.78
CA THR A 41 -9.38 1.49 -3.61
C THR A 41 -9.84 2.74 -2.88
N GLU A 42 -10.83 2.58 -2.00
CA GLU A 42 -11.26 3.67 -1.16
C GLU A 42 -10.28 3.84 -0.01
N GLU A 43 -9.95 5.08 0.29
CA GLU A 43 -9.03 5.37 1.37
C GLU A 43 -9.68 5.06 2.72
N THR A 44 -9.02 4.22 3.49
CA THR A 44 -9.47 3.85 4.82
C THR A 44 -8.44 4.33 5.85
N SER A 45 -8.82 4.23 7.13
CA SER A 45 -7.89 4.58 8.21
C SER A 45 -6.62 3.77 8.13
N MET A 46 -6.74 2.48 7.81
CA MET A 46 -5.59 1.60 7.68
C MET A 46 -4.64 2.07 6.59
N LEU A 47 -5.20 2.50 5.47
CA LEU A 47 -4.38 2.95 4.35
C LEU A 47 -3.68 4.26 4.69
N SER A 48 -4.33 5.12 5.45
CA SER A 48 -3.69 6.36 5.90
C SER A 48 -2.49 6.06 6.78
N HIS A 49 -2.63 5.12 7.70
CA HIS A 49 -1.51 4.69 8.55
C HIS A 49 -0.38 4.11 7.71
N LEU A 50 -0.74 3.33 6.70
CA LEU A 50 0.24 2.72 5.83
C LEU A 50 1.05 3.77 5.08
N LYS A 51 0.39 4.82 4.62
CA LYS A 51 1.09 5.92 3.96
C LYS A 51 2.10 6.57 4.87
N LYS A 52 1.73 6.79 6.13
CA LYS A 52 2.65 7.37 7.11
C LYS A 52 3.85 6.47 7.34
N GLU A 53 3.63 5.17 7.45
CA GLU A 53 4.73 4.24 7.64
C GLU A 53 5.71 4.29 6.48
N VAL A 54 5.20 4.40 5.26
CA VAL A 54 6.06 4.50 4.09
C VAL A 54 6.84 5.80 4.09
N GLU A 55 6.21 6.91 4.49
CA GLU A 55 6.91 8.18 4.59
C GLU A 55 8.07 8.09 5.56
N ILE A 56 7.84 7.51 6.73
CA ILE A 56 8.88 7.34 7.73
C ILE A 56 10.01 6.47 7.18
N TYR A 57 9.64 5.41 6.47
CA TYR A 57 10.62 4.51 5.86
C TYR A 57 11.52 5.27 4.89
N TYR A 58 10.92 6.07 4.01
CA TYR A 58 11.71 6.82 3.04
C TYR A 58 12.58 7.88 3.70
N GLN A 59 12.06 8.55 4.73
CA GLN A 59 12.85 9.55 5.46
C GLN A 59 14.05 8.92 6.14
N ALA A 60 13.84 7.76 6.73
CA ALA A 60 14.94 7.05 7.39
C ALA A 60 15.97 6.59 6.35
N LYS A 61 15.51 6.21 5.18
CA LYS A 61 16.40 5.73 4.13
C LYS A 61 17.27 6.85 3.55
N GLU A 62 16.73 8.06 3.51
CA GLU A 62 17.49 9.19 2.97
C GLU A 62 18.64 9.60 3.88
N ARG A 63 18.59 9.24 5.13
CA ARG A 63 19.67 9.52 6.06
C ARG A 63 20.78 8.51 5.88
#